data_1275087e26286df1625503b74d0ca996
#
_entry.id   1275087e26286df1625503b74d0ca996
#
_cell.length_a   1.000
_cell.length_b   1.000
_cell.length_c   1.000
_cell.angle_alpha   90.00
_cell.angle_beta   90.00
_cell.angle_gamma   90.00
#
_symmetry.space_group_name_H-M   'P 1'
#
loop_
_entity.id
_entity.type
_entity.pdbx_description
1 polymer ?
#
loop_
_entity_poly.entity_id
_entity_poly.type
_entity_poly.pdbx_seq_one_letter_code
_entity_poly.pdbx_strand_id
1 'polypeptide(L)'
;MKSIAIAGSCLLVSISLLLSCNKSDDTPVSPTTSTTLTTGGSTTTTTGVIGSCTGVAGLAKVVCLAEAFKATLTSSQVATVQLAYSKTDAVKWSNLPQALSRNRVGLNFGALNATQLAAAKALLAGVLTQGATNEGYDEMEGSLAADDYLGANGGGSDYGAGNYYMAFLGTPSTTGLWELQFGGHHYTFANTYNGGKLTGATPSFRAIEPMAAFTINNKTYQPQEQERQAFADMLTGLSSTEQATAKLSSTFNDVLLGPGKDGQFPTTKQGLKAGDLSAAKKALVLNAIKLYVNDLDAETAATIVAKYTTELDNTYIAFSGTGTMSPQGDYARIDGPNIWIEYSSQGGIVIRNTPHPHSVWRDRTGDYGGN
;
A
#
# COMPACT_ATOMS: atom_id res chain seq x y z
N MET A 1 -7.17 -57.57 31.59
CA MET A 1 -7.11 -57.72 33.05
C MET A 1 -6.83 -56.39 33.70
N LYS A 2 -7.72 -56.01 34.61
CA LYS A 2 -7.64 -54.99 35.65
C LYS A 2 -7.65 -53.51 35.22
N SER A 3 -8.85 -52.99 35.31
CA SER A 3 -9.21 -51.58 35.51
C SER A 3 -8.72 -51.08 36.89
N ILE A 4 -8.35 -49.80 36.96
CA ILE A 4 -8.43 -49.03 38.23
C ILE A 4 -8.99 -47.65 37.88
N ALA A 5 -10.19 -47.40 38.38
CA ALA A 5 -10.81 -46.09 38.45
C ALA A 5 -10.44 -45.43 39.78
N ILE A 6 -10.13 -44.14 39.77
CA ILE A 6 -10.13 -43.32 40.97
C ILE A 6 -10.98 -42.09 40.75
N ALA A 7 -12.05 -42.00 41.50
CA ALA A 7 -12.92 -40.85 41.65
C ALA A 7 -12.34 -39.92 42.74
N GLY A 8 -12.49 -38.62 42.56
CA GLY A 8 -12.10 -37.63 43.54
C GLY A 8 -12.93 -36.36 43.43
N SER A 9 -13.72 -36.14 44.42
CA SER A 9 -14.87 -35.27 44.65
C SER A 9 -14.66 -33.77 44.49
N CYS A 10 -15.80 -33.15 44.24
CA CYS A 10 -16.19 -31.75 44.32
C CYS A 10 -15.75 -30.98 45.56
N LEU A 11 -15.45 -29.70 45.38
CA LEU A 11 -15.80 -28.72 46.40
C LEU A 11 -16.27 -27.42 45.70
N LEU A 12 -17.57 -27.19 45.80
CA LEU A 12 -18.26 -25.94 45.48
C LEU A 12 -18.09 -24.99 46.68
N VAL A 13 -17.60 -23.78 46.47
CA VAL A 13 -17.75 -22.68 47.41
C VAL A 13 -18.49 -21.55 46.71
N SER A 14 -19.75 -21.42 47.11
CA SER A 14 -20.62 -20.30 46.77
C SER A 14 -20.37 -19.16 47.75
N ILE A 15 -20.03 -17.98 47.25
CA ILE A 15 -20.12 -16.74 48.03
C ILE A 15 -21.08 -15.81 47.33
N SER A 16 -22.24 -15.67 47.98
CA SER A 16 -23.24 -14.66 47.66
C SER A 16 -22.88 -13.36 48.38
N LEU A 17 -22.84 -12.25 47.70
CA LEU A 17 -22.87 -10.91 48.30
C LEU A 17 -23.93 -10.05 47.62
N LEU A 18 -24.67 -9.40 48.50
CA LEU A 18 -25.95 -8.75 48.32
C LEU A 18 -25.87 -7.42 47.58
N LEU A 19 -26.97 -7.13 46.92
CA LEU A 19 -27.32 -5.87 46.26
C LEU A 19 -27.34 -4.67 47.20
N SER A 20 -26.94 -3.52 46.68
CA SER A 20 -27.57 -2.25 47.05
C SER A 20 -27.79 -1.44 45.77
N CYS A 21 -29.07 -1.23 45.41
CA CYS A 21 -29.51 -0.30 44.39
C CYS A 21 -29.43 1.13 44.91
N ASN A 22 -28.80 2.02 44.18
CA ASN A 22 -29.15 3.42 44.20
C ASN A 22 -29.28 3.97 42.77
N LYS A 23 -30.45 4.46 42.49
CA LYS A 23 -30.87 5.07 41.23
C LYS A 23 -30.56 6.57 41.32
N SER A 24 -29.79 7.09 40.40
CA SER A 24 -29.81 8.51 40.07
C SER A 24 -29.65 8.67 38.58
N ASP A 25 -30.59 9.38 37.99
CA ASP A 25 -30.64 9.80 36.59
C ASP A 25 -29.43 10.66 36.26
N ASP A 26 -28.68 10.28 35.23
CA ASP A 26 -27.77 11.20 34.55
C ASP A 26 -27.71 10.91 33.06
N THR A 27 -27.98 11.95 32.32
CA THR A 27 -27.82 12.07 30.86
C THR A 27 -26.40 11.78 30.41
N PRO A 28 -26.18 11.16 29.19
CA PRO A 28 -24.85 10.85 28.71
C PRO A 28 -24.13 12.12 28.23
N VAL A 29 -23.12 12.52 29.00
CA VAL A 29 -22.13 13.51 28.57
C VAL A 29 -21.00 12.76 27.86
N SER A 30 -20.76 13.12 26.62
CA SER A 30 -19.62 12.66 25.81
C SER A 30 -18.28 13.04 26.47
N PRO A 31 -17.32 12.15 26.63
CA PRO A 31 -16.04 12.53 27.24
C PRO A 31 -15.16 13.28 26.24
N THR A 32 -15.08 14.58 26.38
CA THR A 32 -14.01 15.41 25.82
C THR A 32 -12.82 15.32 26.79
N THR A 33 -11.89 14.45 26.52
CA THR A 33 -10.65 14.39 27.32
C THR A 33 -9.64 15.39 26.74
N SER A 34 -9.59 16.58 27.31
CA SER A 34 -8.54 17.57 27.07
C SER A 34 -7.36 17.26 28.00
N THR A 35 -6.24 16.80 27.45
CA THR A 35 -4.98 16.72 28.20
C THR A 35 -4.16 17.97 27.92
N THR A 36 -4.09 18.88 28.89
CA THR A 36 -3.30 20.11 28.82
C THR A 36 -1.89 19.82 29.30
N LEU A 37 -0.89 19.93 28.45
CA LEU A 37 0.52 19.99 28.82
C LEU A 37 0.98 21.45 28.70
N THR A 38 1.32 22.05 29.87
CA THR A 38 1.81 23.43 29.95
C THR A 38 3.33 23.44 30.04
N THR A 39 3.99 23.85 28.95
CA THR A 39 5.30 24.52 29.01
C THR A 39 5.39 25.45 27.80
N GLY A 40 5.39 26.74 28.04
CA GLY A 40 5.73 27.92 27.24
C GLY A 40 5.80 27.75 25.70
N GLY A 41 4.68 27.56 25.01
CA GLY A 41 4.52 27.51 23.56
C GLY A 41 3.08 27.16 23.22
N SER A 42 2.53 27.74 22.20
CA SER A 42 1.13 27.60 21.77
C SER A 42 0.70 26.13 21.71
N THR A 43 -0.22 25.72 22.56
CA THR A 43 -0.80 24.36 22.59
C THR A 43 -1.82 24.22 21.46
N THR A 44 -1.40 23.66 20.33
CA THR A 44 -2.33 23.20 19.29
C THR A 44 -2.51 21.69 19.45
N THR A 45 -3.71 21.22 19.79
CA THR A 45 -4.02 19.79 19.82
C THR A 45 -4.00 19.24 18.39
N THR A 46 -3.60 17.96 18.19
CA THR A 46 -3.56 17.32 16.87
C THR A 46 -4.88 17.46 16.10
N THR A 47 -6.01 17.36 16.79
CA THR A 47 -7.34 17.58 16.21
C THR A 47 -7.50 19.01 15.67
N GLY A 48 -6.95 20.02 16.35
CA GLY A 48 -6.96 21.42 15.89
C GLY A 48 -6.08 21.62 14.65
N VAL A 49 -4.92 20.95 14.58
CA VAL A 49 -3.99 21.07 13.45
C VAL A 49 -4.54 20.35 12.20
N ILE A 50 -5.08 19.14 12.35
CA ILE A 50 -5.74 18.41 11.25
C ILE A 50 -7.01 19.16 10.83
N GLY A 51 -7.79 19.70 11.78
CA GLY A 51 -8.97 20.53 11.51
C GLY A 51 -8.67 21.76 10.69
N SER A 52 -7.45 22.33 10.78
CA SER A 52 -7.03 23.49 9.98
C SER A 52 -6.88 23.18 8.48
N CYS A 53 -6.76 21.89 8.09
CA CYS A 53 -6.69 21.43 6.69
C CYS A 53 -8.08 21.19 6.07
N THR A 54 -9.17 21.37 6.82
CA THR A 54 -10.54 21.24 6.32
C THR A 54 -10.84 22.34 5.30
N GLY A 55 -11.37 21.96 4.13
CA GLY A 55 -11.66 22.90 3.04
C GLY A 55 -10.46 23.23 2.15
N VAL A 56 -9.26 22.74 2.48
CA VAL A 56 -8.10 22.82 1.58
C VAL A 56 -8.15 21.64 0.61
N ALA A 57 -7.81 21.85 -0.67
CA ALA A 57 -7.88 20.84 -1.72
C ALA A 57 -6.52 20.65 -2.44
N GLY A 58 -6.41 19.57 -3.21
CA GLY A 58 -5.25 19.27 -4.06
C GLY A 58 -3.93 19.22 -3.29
N LEU A 59 -2.83 19.63 -3.95
CA LEU A 59 -1.50 19.60 -3.34
C LEU A 59 -1.40 20.45 -2.06
N ALA A 60 -2.14 21.55 -1.96
CA ALA A 60 -2.16 22.38 -0.75
C ALA A 60 -2.69 21.60 0.47
N LYS A 61 -3.66 20.69 0.27
CA LYS A 61 -4.14 19.77 1.32
C LYS A 61 -3.06 18.81 1.75
N VAL A 62 -2.35 18.21 0.81
CA VAL A 62 -1.25 17.27 1.09
C VAL A 62 -0.15 17.96 1.92
N VAL A 63 0.26 19.16 1.52
CA VAL A 63 1.26 19.97 2.26
C VAL A 63 0.74 20.32 3.65
N CYS A 64 -0.52 20.76 3.78
CA CYS A 64 -1.13 21.06 5.08
C CYS A 64 -1.10 19.84 6.01
N LEU A 65 -1.48 18.65 5.53
CA LEU A 65 -1.47 17.41 6.31
C LEU A 65 -0.04 16.96 6.66
N ALA A 66 0.93 17.16 5.77
CA ALA A 66 2.33 16.88 6.04
C ALA A 66 2.87 17.79 7.17
N GLU A 67 2.57 19.08 7.15
CA GLU A 67 2.93 20.00 8.22
C GLU A 67 2.19 19.69 9.52
N ALA A 68 0.89 19.29 9.45
CA ALA A 68 0.11 18.85 10.59
C ALA A 68 0.73 17.60 11.25
N PHE A 69 1.16 16.64 10.46
CA PHE A 69 1.88 15.45 10.95
C PHE A 69 3.20 15.86 11.62
N LYS A 70 4.04 16.65 10.95
CA LYS A 70 5.33 17.12 11.51
C LYS A 70 5.14 17.89 12.83
N ALA A 71 4.07 18.66 12.97
CA ALA A 71 3.77 19.39 14.20
C ALA A 71 3.50 18.48 15.41
N THR A 72 3.20 17.18 15.21
CA THR A 72 3.04 16.22 16.29
C THR A 72 4.36 15.58 16.71
N LEU A 73 5.43 15.74 15.93
CA LEU A 73 6.70 15.06 16.09
C LEU A 73 7.66 15.82 17.01
N THR A 74 8.54 15.10 17.68
CA THR A 74 9.71 15.68 18.32
C THR A 74 10.72 16.19 17.27
N SER A 75 11.63 17.09 17.65
CA SER A 75 12.66 17.58 16.74
C SER A 75 13.53 16.45 16.16
N SER A 76 13.81 15.41 16.95
CA SER A 76 14.54 14.24 16.47
C SER A 76 13.74 13.44 15.44
N GLN A 77 12.45 13.24 15.65
CA GLN A 77 11.58 12.55 14.69
C GLN A 77 11.42 13.38 13.39
N VAL A 78 11.34 14.71 13.49
CA VAL A 78 11.30 15.60 12.30
C VAL A 78 12.58 15.43 11.50
N ALA A 79 13.75 15.43 12.15
CA ALA A 79 15.04 15.22 11.46
C ALA A 79 15.16 13.82 10.81
N THR A 80 14.43 12.83 11.30
CA THR A 80 14.40 11.49 10.73
C THR A 80 13.42 11.39 9.56
N VAL A 81 12.25 12.03 9.65
CA VAL A 81 11.20 11.93 8.62
C VAL A 81 11.45 12.85 7.43
N GLN A 82 12.10 13.99 7.62
CA GLN A 82 12.39 14.97 6.57
C GLN A 82 13.89 15.03 6.28
N LEU A 83 14.26 14.55 5.12
CA LEU A 83 15.63 14.51 4.61
C LEU A 83 15.77 15.49 3.44
N ALA A 84 17.00 15.86 3.07
CA ALA A 84 17.23 16.55 1.81
C ALA A 84 16.83 15.64 0.63
N TYR A 85 16.24 16.20 -0.42
CA TYR A 85 15.92 15.42 -1.60
C TYR A 85 17.20 14.86 -2.25
N SER A 86 17.27 13.56 -2.41
CA SER A 86 18.35 12.90 -3.15
C SER A 86 17.82 11.65 -3.83
N LYS A 87 18.27 11.39 -5.06
CA LYS A 87 17.97 10.12 -5.78
C LYS A 87 18.48 8.92 -5.00
N THR A 88 19.63 9.05 -4.34
CA THR A 88 20.23 8.01 -3.51
C THR A 88 19.30 7.56 -2.39
N ASP A 89 18.52 8.47 -1.80
CA ASP A 89 17.55 8.14 -0.77
C ASP A 89 16.23 7.70 -1.37
N ALA A 90 15.78 8.29 -2.47
CA ALA A 90 14.53 7.93 -3.14
C ALA A 90 14.49 6.45 -3.58
N VAL A 91 15.62 5.88 -3.99
CA VAL A 91 15.72 4.46 -4.40
C VAL A 91 15.84 3.46 -3.23
N LYS A 92 15.84 3.93 -1.98
CA LYS A 92 15.99 3.07 -0.78
C LYS A 92 14.65 2.50 -0.29
N TRP A 93 13.76 2.13 -1.18
CA TRP A 93 12.55 1.38 -0.83
C TRP A 93 12.78 -0.13 -0.98
N SER A 94 11.96 -0.94 -0.33
CA SER A 94 12.09 -2.39 -0.38
C SER A 94 10.76 -3.06 -0.02
N ASN A 95 10.51 -4.21 -0.65
CA ASN A 95 9.37 -5.08 -0.38
C ASN A 95 9.70 -6.23 0.61
N LEU A 96 10.90 -6.27 1.16
CA LEU A 96 11.34 -7.35 2.04
C LEU A 96 10.94 -7.09 3.50
N PRO A 97 10.81 -8.15 4.34
CA PRO A 97 10.60 -8.02 5.78
C PRO A 97 11.71 -7.20 6.46
N GLN A 98 11.45 -6.70 7.67
CA GLN A 98 12.34 -5.77 8.39
C GLN A 98 13.77 -6.29 8.55
N ALA A 99 13.97 -7.57 8.86
CA ALA A 99 15.31 -8.14 9.03
C ALA A 99 16.16 -8.10 7.77
N LEU A 100 15.53 -8.18 6.59
CA LEU A 100 16.19 -8.22 5.29
C LEU A 100 16.30 -6.83 4.65
N SER A 101 15.60 -5.83 5.15
CA SER A 101 15.61 -4.46 4.61
C SER A 101 15.70 -3.40 5.70
N ARG A 102 16.90 -3.20 6.22
CA ARG A 102 17.17 -2.24 7.31
C ARG A 102 17.51 -0.83 6.83
N ASN A 103 17.59 -0.60 5.52
CA ASN A 103 18.06 0.66 4.94
C ASN A 103 16.92 1.55 4.43
N ARG A 104 15.66 1.29 4.80
CA ARG A 104 14.55 2.18 4.48
C ARG A 104 14.78 3.54 5.09
N VAL A 105 14.46 4.59 4.34
CA VAL A 105 14.58 5.97 4.82
C VAL A 105 13.32 6.41 5.56
N GLY A 106 13.47 7.38 6.45
CA GLY A 106 12.35 7.99 7.12
C GLY A 106 12.05 7.43 8.51
N LEU A 107 10.87 7.79 9.03
CA LEU A 107 10.43 7.48 10.37
C LEU A 107 9.59 6.21 10.38
N ASN A 108 9.98 5.27 11.22
CA ASN A 108 9.30 3.99 11.41
C ASN A 108 7.98 4.18 12.17
N PHE A 109 6.90 3.56 11.70
CA PHE A 109 5.56 3.67 12.31
C PHE A 109 5.52 3.12 13.73
N GLY A 110 6.32 2.09 14.06
CA GLY A 110 6.44 1.55 15.41
C GLY A 110 7.07 2.53 16.41
N ALA A 111 7.73 3.61 15.94
CA ALA A 111 8.27 4.68 16.78
C ALA A 111 7.25 5.81 17.05
N LEU A 112 6.03 5.71 16.50
CA LEU A 112 4.99 6.72 16.63
C LEU A 112 4.05 6.39 17.80
N ASN A 113 3.68 7.40 18.59
CA ASN A 113 2.56 7.27 19.51
C ASN A 113 1.22 7.35 18.75
N ALA A 114 0.10 7.07 19.43
CA ALA A 114 -1.22 7.01 18.81
C ALA A 114 -1.63 8.32 18.09
N THR A 115 -1.28 9.48 18.66
CA THR A 115 -1.56 10.78 18.06
C THR A 115 -0.75 11.02 16.78
N GLN A 116 0.52 10.68 16.81
CA GLN A 116 1.43 10.77 15.68
C GLN A 116 1.02 9.82 14.55
N LEU A 117 0.67 8.59 14.90
CA LEU A 117 0.19 7.59 13.94
C LEU A 117 -1.12 8.02 13.28
N ALA A 118 -2.06 8.57 14.04
CA ALA A 118 -3.31 9.11 13.50
C ALA A 118 -3.05 10.26 12.51
N ALA A 119 -2.10 11.15 12.80
CA ALA A 119 -1.73 12.24 11.90
C ALA A 119 -1.03 11.72 10.63
N ALA A 120 -0.14 10.71 10.75
CA ALA A 120 0.47 10.05 9.61
C ALA A 120 -0.58 9.39 8.70
N LYS A 121 -1.53 8.65 9.29
CA LYS A 121 -2.64 8.02 8.55
C LYS A 121 -3.56 9.06 7.89
N ALA A 122 -3.80 10.20 8.52
CA ALA A 122 -4.56 11.29 7.91
C ALA A 122 -3.86 11.89 6.67
N LEU A 123 -2.53 11.96 6.68
CA LEU A 123 -1.75 12.35 5.49
C LEU A 123 -1.88 11.30 4.38
N LEU A 124 -1.71 10.00 4.69
CA LEU A 124 -1.89 8.92 3.71
C LEU A 124 -3.30 8.91 3.12
N ALA A 125 -4.33 9.12 3.95
CA ALA A 125 -5.71 9.31 3.51
C ALA A 125 -5.94 10.57 2.67
N GLY A 126 -5.03 11.53 2.74
CA GLY A 126 -5.05 12.75 1.93
C GLY A 126 -4.41 12.60 0.55
N VAL A 127 -3.58 11.58 0.34
CA VAL A 127 -2.87 11.34 -0.93
C VAL A 127 -3.38 10.12 -1.70
N LEU A 128 -4.13 9.23 -1.04
CA LEU A 128 -4.72 8.04 -1.62
C LEU A 128 -6.22 8.22 -1.77
N THR A 129 -6.80 7.59 -2.80
CA THR A 129 -8.26 7.58 -3.01
C THR A 129 -8.96 6.97 -1.81
N GLN A 130 -10.20 7.40 -1.57
CA GLN A 130 -10.99 7.01 -0.40
C GLN A 130 -12.32 6.37 -0.82
N GLY A 131 -12.81 5.45 0.00
CA GLY A 131 -14.19 4.95 -0.06
C GLY A 131 -14.41 3.74 -0.98
N ALA A 132 -13.44 3.36 -1.81
CA ALA A 132 -13.50 2.12 -2.58
C ALA A 132 -12.84 0.97 -1.81
N THR A 133 -13.46 -0.21 -1.85
CA THR A 133 -12.92 -1.43 -1.21
C THR A 133 -11.71 -1.93 -2.00
N ASN A 134 -10.65 -2.28 -1.30
CA ASN A 134 -9.36 -2.74 -1.85
C ASN A 134 -8.74 -1.77 -2.88
N GLU A 135 -8.97 -0.49 -2.73
CA GLU A 135 -8.38 0.55 -3.58
C GLU A 135 -7.79 1.66 -2.70
N GLY A 136 -6.67 2.22 -3.11
CA GLY A 136 -6.05 3.37 -2.48
C GLY A 136 -5.78 3.20 -0.99
N TYR A 137 -6.48 3.97 -0.16
CA TYR A 137 -6.27 3.93 1.29
C TYR A 137 -6.73 2.61 1.90
N ASP A 138 -7.85 2.01 1.43
CA ASP A 138 -8.34 0.72 1.95
C ASP A 138 -7.40 -0.44 1.57
N GLU A 139 -6.81 -0.43 0.37
CA GLU A 139 -5.77 -1.38 -0.05
C GLU A 139 -4.52 -1.25 0.83
N MET A 140 -4.06 -0.01 1.06
CA MET A 140 -2.92 0.23 1.95
C MET A 140 -3.18 -0.29 3.36
N GLU A 141 -4.34 0.02 3.96
CA GLU A 141 -4.72 -0.52 5.29
C GLU A 141 -4.83 -2.05 5.27
N GLY A 142 -5.29 -2.64 4.16
CA GLY A 142 -5.33 -4.08 3.97
C GLY A 142 -3.93 -4.71 3.94
N SER A 143 -2.96 -4.04 3.31
CA SER A 143 -1.56 -4.47 3.27
C SER A 143 -0.90 -4.37 4.65
N LEU A 144 -1.16 -3.31 5.42
CA LEU A 144 -0.73 -3.19 6.81
C LEU A 144 -1.32 -4.30 7.71
N ALA A 145 -2.62 -4.59 7.53
CA ALA A 145 -3.31 -5.64 8.26
C ALA A 145 -2.78 -7.03 7.90
N ALA A 146 -2.42 -7.27 6.62
CA ALA A 146 -1.79 -8.52 6.19
C ALA A 146 -0.44 -8.73 6.87
N ASP A 147 0.34 -7.68 7.00
CA ASP A 147 1.64 -7.76 7.66
C ASP A 147 1.50 -8.05 9.16
N ASP A 148 0.52 -7.44 9.86
CA ASP A 148 0.16 -7.80 11.23
C ASP A 148 -0.32 -9.27 11.32
N TYR A 149 -1.10 -9.73 10.33
CA TYR A 149 -1.54 -11.13 10.25
C TYR A 149 -0.35 -12.09 10.08
N LEU A 150 0.62 -11.77 9.21
CA LEU A 150 1.85 -12.56 9.05
C LEU A 150 2.64 -12.63 10.35
N GLY A 151 2.83 -11.50 11.03
CA GLY A 151 3.50 -11.44 12.32
C GLY A 151 2.88 -12.37 13.35
N ALA A 152 1.55 -12.39 13.44
CA ALA A 152 0.79 -13.25 14.35
C ALA A 152 0.78 -14.73 13.95
N ASN A 153 1.01 -15.07 12.67
CA ASN A 153 0.92 -16.43 12.14
C ASN A 153 2.28 -17.05 11.77
N GLY A 154 3.33 -16.69 12.50
CA GLY A 154 4.65 -17.32 12.40
C GLY A 154 5.75 -16.45 11.81
N GLY A 155 5.44 -15.28 11.27
CA GLY A 155 6.42 -14.32 10.74
C GLY A 155 7.21 -13.60 11.84
N GLY A 156 6.62 -13.44 13.03
CA GLY A 156 7.27 -12.77 14.15
C GLY A 156 7.45 -11.27 13.98
N SER A 157 8.40 -10.68 14.70
CA SER A 157 8.61 -9.24 14.78
C SER A 157 9.15 -8.57 13.49
N ASP A 158 9.56 -9.36 12.50
CA ASP A 158 10.02 -8.84 11.22
C ASP A 158 8.87 -8.38 10.32
N TYR A 159 7.64 -8.71 10.72
CA TYR A 159 6.38 -8.35 10.06
C TYR A 159 5.54 -7.47 10.98
N GLY A 160 4.62 -6.73 10.40
CA GLY A 160 3.66 -5.90 11.10
C GLY A 160 3.62 -4.45 10.63
N ALA A 161 2.47 -3.80 10.77
CA ALA A 161 2.23 -2.41 10.39
C ALA A 161 3.24 -1.42 11.02
N GLY A 162 3.79 -1.75 12.18
CA GLY A 162 4.84 -0.97 12.83
C GLY A 162 6.15 -0.90 12.05
N ASN A 163 6.41 -1.83 11.13
CA ASN A 163 7.63 -1.89 10.31
C ASN A 163 7.54 -1.09 9.00
N TYR A 164 6.52 -0.25 8.86
CA TYR A 164 6.40 0.68 7.73
C TYR A 164 7.09 2.01 8.05
N TYR A 165 7.56 2.69 7.00
CA TYR A 165 8.33 3.91 7.09
C TYR A 165 7.69 5.01 6.26
N MET A 166 7.78 6.24 6.72
CA MET A 166 7.39 7.44 5.98
C MET A 166 8.56 8.42 5.93
N ALA A 167 8.82 8.96 4.76
CA ALA A 167 9.84 9.99 4.55
C ALA A 167 9.31 11.14 3.68
N PHE A 168 9.74 12.35 4.01
CA PHE A 168 9.74 13.48 3.11
C PHE A 168 11.16 13.67 2.59
N LEU A 169 11.38 13.44 1.31
CA LEU A 169 12.63 13.79 0.65
C LEU A 169 12.45 15.17 0.05
N GLY A 170 13.15 16.16 0.59
CA GLY A 170 12.86 17.57 0.39
C GLY A 170 11.86 18.12 1.42
N THR A 171 11.46 19.36 1.24
CA THR A 171 10.50 20.03 2.11
C THR A 171 9.12 20.05 1.44
N PRO A 172 8.07 19.49 2.07
CA PRO A 172 6.70 19.59 1.57
C PRO A 172 6.35 21.03 1.20
N SER A 173 5.95 21.25 -0.03
CA SER A 173 5.73 22.57 -0.62
C SER A 173 4.74 22.52 -1.77
N THR A 174 4.00 23.60 -1.97
CA THR A 174 3.12 23.76 -3.15
C THR A 174 3.87 24.18 -4.42
N THR A 175 5.19 24.40 -4.37
CA THR A 175 5.97 24.89 -5.53
C THR A 175 7.30 24.16 -5.73
N GLY A 176 7.93 23.68 -4.65
CA GLY A 176 9.27 23.06 -4.70
C GLY A 176 9.24 21.58 -5.08
N LEU A 177 10.44 21.04 -5.33
CA LEU A 177 10.65 19.59 -5.51
C LEU A 177 10.72 18.90 -4.16
N TRP A 178 9.88 17.89 -3.97
CA TRP A 178 9.91 16.98 -2.82
C TRP A 178 9.17 15.68 -3.12
N GLU A 179 9.42 14.65 -2.34
CA GLU A 179 8.79 13.36 -2.48
C GLU A 179 8.21 12.91 -1.14
N LEU A 180 7.00 12.38 -1.15
CA LEU A 180 6.45 11.56 -0.09
C LEU A 180 6.70 10.10 -0.43
N GLN A 181 7.58 9.46 0.32
CA GLN A 181 7.80 8.02 0.26
C GLN A 181 7.16 7.35 1.46
N PHE A 182 6.36 6.35 1.21
CA PHE A 182 5.77 5.48 2.23
C PHE A 182 5.96 4.03 1.83
N GLY A 183 6.37 3.19 2.77
CA GLY A 183 6.45 1.77 2.48
C GLY A 183 7.10 0.92 3.55
N GLY A 184 6.94 -0.38 3.37
CA GLY A 184 7.45 -1.43 4.24
C GLY A 184 7.50 -2.76 3.51
N HIS A 185 7.20 -3.82 4.21
CA HIS A 185 6.99 -5.12 3.60
C HIS A 185 5.70 -5.09 2.77
N HIS A 186 5.77 -5.49 1.50
CA HIS A 186 4.66 -5.68 0.57
C HIS A 186 3.92 -4.43 0.05
N TYR A 187 4.13 -3.24 0.61
CA TYR A 187 3.49 -2.04 0.09
C TYR A 187 4.46 -0.85 0.09
N THR A 188 4.60 -0.17 -1.04
CA THR A 188 5.42 1.04 -1.16
C THR A 188 4.89 1.93 -2.27
N PHE A 189 4.90 3.25 -2.06
CA PHE A 189 4.76 4.23 -3.13
C PHE A 189 5.74 5.40 -2.93
N ALA A 190 6.09 6.05 -4.05
CA ALA A 190 6.88 7.25 -4.10
C ALA A 190 6.13 8.33 -4.90
N ASN A 191 5.54 9.30 -4.22
CA ASN A 191 4.83 10.41 -4.82
C ASN A 191 5.74 11.64 -4.85
N THR A 192 6.25 11.98 -6.03
CA THR A 192 7.12 13.15 -6.24
C THR A 192 6.34 14.34 -6.74
N TYR A 193 6.50 15.47 -6.08
CA TYR A 193 5.84 16.74 -6.39
C TYR A 193 6.86 17.76 -6.84
N ASN A 194 6.53 18.53 -7.87
CA ASN A 194 7.35 19.65 -8.35
C ASN A 194 6.48 20.65 -9.13
N GLY A 195 6.78 21.95 -9.00
CA GLY A 195 6.06 22.97 -9.75
C GLY A 195 4.56 23.00 -9.51
N GLY A 196 4.11 22.69 -8.29
CA GLY A 196 2.70 22.77 -7.89
C GLY A 196 1.84 21.54 -8.24
N LYS A 197 2.42 20.44 -8.67
CA LYS A 197 1.70 19.22 -9.07
C LYS A 197 2.47 17.94 -8.73
N LEU A 198 1.78 16.82 -8.72
CA LEU A 198 2.40 15.50 -8.75
C LEU A 198 3.08 15.29 -10.12
N THR A 199 4.38 15.04 -10.13
CA THR A 199 5.18 14.79 -11.34
C THR A 199 5.52 13.32 -11.53
N GLY A 200 5.39 12.51 -10.49
CA GLY A 200 5.54 11.06 -10.54
C GLY A 200 4.86 10.38 -9.36
N ALA A 201 4.17 9.28 -9.62
CA ALA A 201 3.50 8.43 -8.61
C ALA A 201 4.15 7.05 -8.53
N THR A 202 5.34 6.91 -9.09
CA THR A 202 6.07 5.64 -9.16
C THR A 202 7.54 5.80 -8.74
N PRO A 203 8.17 4.70 -8.27
CA PRO A 203 7.65 3.34 -8.20
C PRO A 203 6.49 3.19 -7.21
N SER A 204 5.55 2.28 -7.55
CA SER A 204 4.51 1.84 -6.64
C SER A 204 4.50 0.31 -6.64
N PHE A 205 4.72 -0.29 -5.47
CA PHE A 205 4.82 -1.74 -5.29
C PHE A 205 3.71 -2.22 -4.37
N ARG A 206 3.07 -3.30 -4.76
CA ARG A 206 2.03 -3.98 -4.01
C ARG A 206 2.30 -5.46 -3.97
N ALA A 207 2.14 -6.06 -2.81
CA ALA A 207 2.20 -7.49 -2.62
C ALA A 207 1.27 -7.89 -1.48
N ILE A 208 0.96 -9.16 -1.37
CA ILE A 208 0.11 -9.68 -0.31
C ILE A 208 0.44 -11.13 0.02
N GLU A 209 0.48 -11.45 1.29
CA GLU A 209 0.51 -12.82 1.79
C GLU A 209 -0.45 -12.94 2.98
N PRO A 210 -1.43 -13.84 2.91
CA PRO A 210 -1.80 -14.68 1.77
C PRO A 210 -2.59 -13.90 0.68
N MET A 211 -2.64 -14.44 -0.54
CA MET A 211 -3.53 -13.93 -1.60
C MET A 211 -5.00 -14.18 -1.26
N ALA A 212 -5.29 -15.24 -0.52
CA ALA A 212 -6.64 -15.55 -0.04
C ALA A 212 -7.12 -14.54 1.00
N ALA A 213 -8.43 -14.37 1.11
CA ALA A 213 -9.03 -13.55 2.16
C ALA A 213 -8.58 -14.02 3.56
N PHE A 214 -8.24 -13.06 4.42
CA PHE A 214 -7.84 -13.29 5.82
C PHE A 214 -8.58 -12.33 6.74
N THR A 215 -8.70 -12.71 8.02
CA THR A 215 -9.41 -11.91 9.02
C THR A 215 -8.48 -11.56 10.17
N ILE A 216 -8.41 -10.29 10.50
CA ILE A 216 -7.73 -9.77 11.68
C ILE A 216 -8.54 -8.61 12.28
N ASN A 217 -8.56 -8.50 13.62
CA ASN A 217 -9.32 -7.45 14.32
C ASN A 217 -10.79 -7.35 13.88
N ASN A 218 -11.45 -8.50 13.67
CA ASN A 218 -12.85 -8.63 13.22
C ASN A 218 -13.17 -7.99 11.85
N LYS A 219 -12.15 -7.68 11.04
CA LYS A 219 -12.31 -7.24 9.64
C LYS A 219 -11.66 -8.27 8.72
N THR A 220 -12.38 -8.63 7.64
CA THR A 220 -11.85 -9.47 6.57
C THR A 220 -11.28 -8.58 5.48
N TYR A 221 -10.09 -8.93 5.00
CA TYR A 221 -9.36 -8.25 3.95
C TYR A 221 -9.03 -9.22 2.82
N GLN A 222 -8.96 -8.71 1.61
CA GLN A 222 -8.42 -9.39 0.43
C GLN A 222 -7.88 -8.33 -0.54
N PRO A 223 -6.87 -7.56 -0.15
CA PRO A 223 -6.25 -6.59 -1.04
C PRO A 223 -5.64 -7.30 -2.25
N GLN A 224 -5.56 -6.63 -3.39
CA GLN A 224 -5.07 -7.11 -4.69
C GLN A 224 -5.90 -8.21 -5.39
N GLU A 225 -7.07 -8.55 -4.89
CA GLU A 225 -7.96 -9.47 -5.62
C GLU A 225 -8.47 -8.84 -6.94
N GLN A 226 -8.67 -7.52 -6.95
CA GLN A 226 -9.12 -6.79 -8.13
C GLN A 226 -8.05 -6.75 -9.20
N GLU A 227 -6.78 -6.52 -8.85
CA GLU A 227 -5.64 -6.55 -9.77
C GLU A 227 -5.45 -7.96 -10.34
N ARG A 228 -5.47 -8.98 -9.48
CA ARG A 228 -5.40 -10.37 -9.92
C ARG A 228 -6.49 -10.69 -10.93
N GLN A 229 -7.74 -10.32 -10.64
CA GLN A 229 -8.87 -10.58 -11.50
C GLN A 229 -8.78 -9.79 -12.81
N ALA A 230 -8.37 -8.52 -12.76
CA ALA A 230 -8.23 -7.71 -13.98
C ALA A 230 -7.14 -8.25 -14.91
N PHE A 231 -6.00 -8.72 -14.39
CA PHE A 231 -5.01 -9.42 -15.19
C PHE A 231 -5.54 -10.74 -15.76
N ALA A 232 -6.26 -11.53 -14.95
CA ALA A 232 -6.89 -12.76 -15.42
C ALA A 232 -7.91 -12.49 -16.55
N ASP A 233 -8.78 -11.50 -16.39
CA ASP A 233 -9.78 -11.11 -17.40
C ASP A 233 -9.10 -10.62 -18.68
N MET A 234 -8.05 -9.81 -18.56
CA MET A 234 -7.26 -9.32 -19.68
C MET A 234 -6.70 -10.49 -20.51
N LEU A 235 -6.13 -11.50 -19.85
CA LEU A 235 -5.44 -12.62 -20.52
C LEU A 235 -6.41 -13.69 -21.00
N THR A 236 -7.41 -14.06 -20.20
CA THR A 236 -8.40 -15.08 -20.56
C THR A 236 -9.42 -14.57 -21.59
N GLY A 237 -9.62 -13.25 -21.69
CA GLY A 237 -10.42 -12.61 -22.73
C GLY A 237 -9.78 -12.63 -24.11
N LEU A 238 -8.50 -13.00 -24.25
CA LEU A 238 -7.80 -13.17 -25.52
C LEU A 238 -8.27 -14.45 -26.23
N SER A 239 -8.30 -14.44 -27.58
CA SER A 239 -8.43 -15.64 -28.38
C SER A 239 -7.18 -16.53 -28.24
N SER A 240 -7.28 -17.80 -28.61
CA SER A 240 -6.15 -18.73 -28.53
C SER A 240 -4.92 -18.26 -29.33
N THR A 241 -5.12 -17.61 -30.46
CA THR A 241 -4.04 -17.03 -31.27
C THR A 241 -3.40 -15.83 -30.58
N GLU A 242 -4.20 -14.94 -30.02
CA GLU A 242 -3.71 -13.79 -29.25
C GLU A 242 -2.97 -14.23 -27.98
N GLN A 243 -3.50 -15.24 -27.26
CA GLN A 243 -2.81 -15.85 -26.11
C GLN A 243 -1.45 -16.45 -26.53
N ALA A 244 -1.39 -17.16 -27.64
CA ALA A 244 -0.14 -17.74 -28.14
C ALA A 244 0.90 -16.64 -28.45
N THR A 245 0.47 -15.47 -28.96
CA THR A 245 1.33 -14.31 -29.21
C THR A 245 1.76 -13.62 -27.92
N ALA A 246 0.85 -13.51 -26.93
CA ALA A 246 1.13 -12.87 -25.66
C ALA A 246 2.01 -13.72 -24.74
N LYS A 247 2.05 -15.04 -24.94
CA LYS A 247 2.75 -15.99 -24.08
C LYS A 247 4.26 -15.93 -24.25
N LEU A 248 4.96 -15.72 -23.13
CA LEU A 248 6.42 -15.74 -23.07
C LEU A 248 6.95 -17.17 -22.96
N SER A 249 8.12 -17.41 -23.54
CA SER A 249 8.83 -18.69 -23.41
C SER A 249 9.57 -18.84 -22.08
N SER A 250 9.86 -17.72 -21.41
CA SER A 250 10.54 -17.69 -20.11
C SER A 250 9.55 -17.80 -18.96
N THR A 251 10.01 -18.32 -17.83
CA THR A 251 9.31 -18.28 -16.53
C THR A 251 9.93 -17.19 -15.65
N PHE A 252 9.12 -16.67 -14.72
CA PHE A 252 9.52 -15.60 -13.83
C PHE A 252 9.23 -15.99 -12.38
N ASN A 253 10.22 -15.84 -11.52
CA ASN A 253 10.07 -16.14 -10.09
C ASN A 253 9.62 -14.92 -9.29
N ASP A 254 9.74 -13.72 -9.86
CA ASP A 254 9.34 -12.45 -9.27
C ASP A 254 9.17 -11.38 -10.36
N VAL A 255 8.74 -10.17 -9.98
CA VAL A 255 8.75 -9.00 -10.85
C VAL A 255 10.17 -8.62 -11.25
N LEU A 256 10.36 -8.16 -12.48
CA LEU A 256 11.69 -7.77 -13.00
C LEU A 256 12.14 -6.42 -12.45
N LEU A 257 11.20 -5.47 -12.31
CA LEU A 257 11.49 -4.08 -11.91
C LEU A 257 11.11 -3.77 -10.47
N GLY A 258 11.37 -4.73 -9.57
CA GLY A 258 11.28 -4.55 -8.13
C GLY A 258 12.37 -3.62 -7.55
N PRO A 259 12.56 -3.62 -6.21
CA PRO A 259 13.57 -2.80 -5.54
C PRO A 259 14.96 -2.99 -6.09
N GLY A 260 15.72 -1.89 -6.24
CA GLY A 260 17.09 -1.91 -6.78
C GLY A 260 17.19 -2.18 -8.28
N LYS A 261 16.08 -2.12 -9.01
CA LYS A 261 16.03 -2.27 -10.48
C LYS A 261 15.68 -0.96 -11.19
N ASP A 262 16.02 0.17 -10.58
CA ASP A 262 15.74 1.49 -11.09
C ASP A 262 16.38 1.73 -12.45
N GLY A 263 15.60 2.18 -13.42
CA GLY A 263 16.05 2.45 -14.79
C GLY A 263 16.36 1.20 -15.64
N GLN A 264 16.23 -0.03 -15.11
CA GLN A 264 16.58 -1.26 -15.82
C GLN A 264 15.44 -1.81 -16.69
N PHE A 265 14.65 -0.92 -17.29
CA PHE A 265 13.54 -1.32 -18.16
C PHE A 265 14.04 -2.13 -19.38
N PRO A 266 13.40 -3.26 -19.69
CA PRO A 266 13.69 -3.98 -20.93
C PRO A 266 13.53 -3.08 -22.17
N THR A 267 14.49 -3.16 -23.08
CA THR A 267 14.50 -2.35 -24.31
C THR A 267 13.69 -2.98 -25.42
N THR A 268 13.57 -4.32 -25.41
CA THR A 268 12.82 -5.07 -26.40
C THR A 268 11.41 -5.38 -25.91
N LYS A 269 10.40 -4.89 -26.61
CA LYS A 269 9.00 -5.22 -26.36
C LYS A 269 8.73 -6.69 -26.70
N GLN A 270 8.00 -7.40 -25.86
CA GLN A 270 7.62 -8.80 -26.06
C GLN A 270 6.13 -8.99 -25.76
N GLY A 271 5.52 -9.97 -26.42
CA GLY A 271 4.12 -10.30 -26.26
C GLY A 271 3.23 -9.71 -27.34
N LEU A 272 1.97 -9.54 -27.04
CA LEU A 272 0.93 -9.07 -27.96
C LEU A 272 0.79 -7.55 -27.88
N LYS A 273 0.83 -6.88 -29.03
CA LYS A 273 0.62 -5.44 -29.13
C LYS A 273 -0.86 -5.12 -28.91
N ALA A 274 -1.18 -4.26 -27.98
CA ALA A 274 -2.57 -3.89 -27.67
C ALA A 274 -3.23 -3.14 -28.85
N GLY A 275 -2.44 -2.49 -29.73
CA GLY A 275 -2.93 -1.89 -30.97
C GLY A 275 -3.68 -2.86 -31.88
N ASP A 276 -3.32 -4.15 -31.84
CA ASP A 276 -3.92 -5.21 -32.65
C ASP A 276 -5.22 -5.80 -32.04
N LEU A 277 -5.57 -5.38 -30.84
CA LEU A 277 -6.76 -5.86 -30.10
C LEU A 277 -8.02 -5.11 -30.51
N SER A 278 -9.18 -5.79 -30.35
CA SER A 278 -10.50 -5.12 -30.44
C SER A 278 -10.67 -4.08 -29.34
N ALA A 279 -11.57 -3.13 -29.54
CA ALA A 279 -11.87 -2.09 -28.54
C ALA A 279 -12.25 -2.68 -27.17
N ALA A 280 -13.03 -3.78 -27.14
CA ALA A 280 -13.41 -4.45 -25.90
C ALA A 280 -12.21 -5.02 -25.17
N LYS A 281 -11.24 -5.62 -25.86
CA LYS A 281 -10.01 -6.16 -25.25
C LYS A 281 -9.04 -5.07 -24.81
N LYS A 282 -8.93 -3.97 -25.58
CA LYS A 282 -8.20 -2.77 -25.15
C LYS A 282 -8.75 -2.20 -23.84
N ALA A 283 -10.08 -2.24 -23.66
CA ALA A 283 -10.72 -1.82 -22.42
C ALA A 283 -10.29 -2.70 -21.22
N LEU A 284 -10.08 -4.01 -21.40
CA LEU A 284 -9.55 -4.89 -20.32
C LEU A 284 -8.12 -4.52 -19.95
N VAL A 285 -7.25 -4.23 -20.92
CA VAL A 285 -5.89 -3.74 -20.66
C VAL A 285 -5.93 -2.43 -19.87
N LEU A 286 -6.75 -1.48 -20.31
CA LEU A 286 -6.89 -0.19 -19.64
C LEU A 286 -7.51 -0.33 -18.24
N ASN A 287 -8.39 -1.30 -18.04
CA ASN A 287 -8.96 -1.60 -16.71
C ASN A 287 -7.88 -2.08 -15.73
N ALA A 288 -7.01 -3.00 -16.16
CA ALA A 288 -5.88 -3.43 -15.33
C ALA A 288 -4.94 -2.26 -14.98
N ILE A 289 -4.67 -1.36 -15.92
CA ILE A 289 -3.87 -0.14 -15.66
C ILE A 289 -4.54 0.76 -14.61
N LYS A 290 -5.85 0.95 -14.70
CA LYS A 290 -6.61 1.86 -13.83
C LYS A 290 -6.57 1.45 -12.37
N LEU A 291 -6.50 0.17 -12.04
CA LEU A 291 -6.42 -0.30 -10.65
C LEU A 291 -5.18 0.21 -9.91
N TYR A 292 -4.10 0.50 -10.64
CA TYR A 292 -2.90 1.12 -10.05
C TYR A 292 -2.99 2.63 -10.00
N VAL A 293 -3.53 3.23 -11.05
CA VAL A 293 -3.54 4.70 -11.19
C VAL A 293 -4.64 5.34 -10.33
N ASN A 294 -5.78 4.69 -10.19
CA ASN A 294 -6.93 5.21 -9.44
C ASN A 294 -6.75 5.20 -7.92
N ASP A 295 -5.65 4.65 -7.42
CA ASP A 295 -5.25 4.85 -6.03
C ASP A 295 -4.90 6.29 -5.70
N LEU A 296 -4.62 7.09 -6.71
CA LEU A 296 -4.37 8.51 -6.58
C LEU A 296 -5.70 9.31 -6.51
N ASP A 297 -5.61 10.59 -6.20
CA ASP A 297 -6.76 11.48 -6.32
C ASP A 297 -7.30 11.50 -7.76
N ALA A 298 -8.61 11.71 -7.90
CA ALA A 298 -9.32 11.53 -9.18
C ALA A 298 -8.79 12.42 -10.32
N GLU A 299 -8.34 13.65 -10.03
CA GLU A 299 -7.83 14.59 -11.05
C GLU A 299 -6.47 14.11 -11.56
N THR A 300 -5.58 13.76 -10.67
CA THR A 300 -4.26 13.19 -11.01
C THR A 300 -4.41 11.87 -11.75
N ALA A 301 -5.26 10.96 -11.25
CA ALA A 301 -5.54 9.69 -11.88
C ALA A 301 -6.05 9.86 -13.31
N ALA A 302 -7.02 10.75 -13.54
CA ALA A 302 -7.55 11.03 -14.87
C ALA A 302 -6.47 11.51 -15.85
N THR A 303 -5.54 12.35 -15.40
CA THR A 303 -4.41 12.83 -16.20
C THR A 303 -3.47 11.71 -16.64
N ILE A 304 -3.10 10.83 -15.69
CA ILE A 304 -2.20 9.70 -15.95
C ILE A 304 -2.89 8.64 -16.83
N VAL A 305 -4.16 8.33 -16.57
CA VAL A 305 -4.95 7.41 -17.40
C VAL A 305 -5.08 7.93 -18.82
N ALA A 306 -5.30 9.24 -19.01
CA ALA A 306 -5.35 9.84 -20.34
C ALA A 306 -4.02 9.68 -21.09
N LYS A 307 -2.86 9.90 -20.42
CA LYS A 307 -1.52 9.64 -21.00
C LYS A 307 -1.41 8.18 -21.47
N TYR A 308 -1.68 7.21 -20.62
CA TYR A 308 -1.55 5.80 -20.98
C TYR A 308 -2.58 5.33 -22.00
N THR A 309 -3.76 5.97 -22.06
CA THR A 309 -4.76 5.71 -23.09
C THR A 309 -4.24 6.11 -24.48
N THR A 310 -3.54 7.23 -24.60
CA THR A 310 -2.94 7.64 -25.88
C THR A 310 -1.79 6.73 -26.32
N GLU A 311 -1.17 6.03 -25.37
CA GLU A 311 -0.04 5.12 -25.62
C GLU A 311 -0.49 3.67 -25.85
N LEU A 312 -1.78 3.36 -25.63
CA LEU A 312 -2.28 2.00 -25.56
C LEU A 312 -1.99 1.18 -26.82
N ASP A 313 -2.11 1.79 -28.00
CA ASP A 313 -1.82 1.11 -29.28
C ASP A 313 -0.36 0.71 -29.44
N ASN A 314 0.56 1.29 -28.66
CA ASN A 314 1.98 0.94 -28.61
C ASN A 314 2.38 0.21 -27.32
N THR A 315 1.40 -0.20 -26.55
CA THR A 315 1.57 -1.00 -25.32
C THR A 315 1.52 -2.48 -25.66
N TYR A 316 2.32 -3.29 -24.99
CA TYR A 316 2.37 -4.73 -25.15
C TYR A 316 1.91 -5.42 -23.86
N ILE A 317 1.17 -6.51 -24.02
CA ILE A 317 0.78 -7.39 -22.92
C ILE A 317 1.47 -8.74 -23.11
N ALA A 318 2.00 -9.28 -22.01
CA ALA A 318 2.67 -10.58 -22.06
C ALA A 318 2.43 -11.33 -20.77
N PHE A 319 2.49 -12.67 -20.84
CA PHE A 319 2.35 -13.55 -19.66
C PHE A 319 3.16 -14.83 -19.79
N SER A 320 3.41 -15.48 -18.65
CA SER A 320 3.85 -16.87 -18.57
C SER A 320 2.99 -17.62 -17.56
N GLY A 321 2.97 -18.94 -17.65
CA GLY A 321 2.08 -19.76 -16.82
C GLY A 321 0.71 -19.96 -17.44
N THR A 322 -0.35 -19.93 -16.63
CA THR A 322 -1.74 -20.24 -17.04
C THR A 322 -2.51 -19.02 -17.54
N GLY A 323 -2.11 -17.82 -17.13
CA GLY A 323 -2.85 -16.57 -17.40
C GLY A 323 -4.07 -16.34 -16.49
N THR A 324 -4.34 -17.24 -15.54
CA THR A 324 -5.42 -17.05 -14.54
C THR A 324 -4.97 -16.24 -13.33
N MET A 325 -3.68 -16.00 -13.22
CA MET A 325 -3.01 -15.27 -12.15
C MET A 325 -3.24 -15.82 -10.75
N SER A 326 -3.68 -17.08 -10.66
CA SER A 326 -3.97 -17.77 -9.41
C SER A 326 -2.89 -18.77 -8.99
N PRO A 327 -2.36 -19.62 -9.87
CA PRO A 327 -1.29 -20.55 -9.49
C PRO A 327 0.04 -19.84 -9.24
N GLN A 328 0.84 -20.42 -8.36
CA GLN A 328 2.26 -20.06 -8.26
C GLN A 328 2.95 -20.25 -9.61
N GLY A 329 3.79 -19.27 -9.99
CA GLY A 329 4.52 -19.23 -11.25
C GLY A 329 3.78 -18.52 -12.39
N ASP A 330 2.54 -18.09 -12.18
CA ASP A 330 1.88 -17.18 -13.10
C ASP A 330 2.53 -15.79 -13.03
N TYR A 331 2.78 -15.22 -14.21
CA TYR A 331 3.35 -13.89 -14.38
C TYR A 331 2.67 -13.16 -15.53
N ALA A 332 2.42 -11.89 -15.36
CA ALA A 332 1.92 -11.03 -16.43
C ALA A 332 2.58 -9.65 -16.38
N ARG A 333 2.60 -8.96 -17.54
CA ARG A 333 3.07 -7.58 -17.60
C ARG A 333 2.34 -6.76 -18.67
N ILE A 334 2.31 -5.47 -18.42
CA ILE A 334 1.89 -4.43 -19.35
C ILE A 334 3.11 -3.54 -19.60
N ASP A 335 3.57 -3.45 -20.82
CA ASP A 335 4.81 -2.78 -21.23
C ASP A 335 4.52 -1.74 -22.32
N GLY A 336 4.23 -0.51 -21.89
CA GLY A 336 3.95 0.60 -22.78
C GLY A 336 5.17 1.50 -23.09
N PRO A 337 4.97 2.58 -23.83
CA PRO A 337 6.00 3.59 -24.03
C PRO A 337 6.53 4.17 -22.71
N ASN A 338 5.63 4.53 -21.80
CA ASN A 338 5.98 5.01 -20.48
C ASN A 338 5.64 3.98 -19.38
N ILE A 339 4.44 3.41 -19.41
CA ILE A 339 3.97 2.49 -18.37
C ILE A 339 4.71 1.15 -18.39
N TRP A 340 4.96 0.64 -17.18
CA TRP A 340 5.36 -0.73 -16.92
C TRP A 340 4.62 -1.23 -15.68
N ILE A 341 3.83 -2.29 -15.84
CA ILE A 341 3.19 -2.97 -14.72
C ILE A 341 3.52 -4.45 -14.80
N GLU A 342 3.83 -5.06 -13.68
CA GLU A 342 4.04 -6.50 -13.53
C GLU A 342 3.15 -7.05 -12.42
N TYR A 343 2.71 -8.28 -12.60
CA TYR A 343 2.09 -9.12 -11.58
C TYR A 343 2.73 -10.50 -11.61
N SER A 344 3.25 -10.97 -10.49
CA SER A 344 3.92 -12.27 -10.34
C SER A 344 3.33 -13.03 -9.16
N SER A 345 2.74 -14.20 -9.40
CA SER A 345 2.20 -15.06 -8.35
C SER A 345 3.28 -16.00 -7.83
N GLN A 346 3.76 -15.74 -6.62
CA GLN A 346 4.80 -16.53 -5.95
C GLN A 346 4.20 -17.55 -4.97
N GLY A 347 5.04 -18.39 -4.38
CA GLY A 347 4.65 -19.23 -3.25
C GLY A 347 4.77 -18.49 -1.93
N GLY A 348 3.82 -18.71 -1.02
CA GLY A 348 3.84 -18.11 0.31
C GLY A 348 5.09 -18.49 1.13
N ILE A 349 5.59 -17.54 1.88
CA ILE A 349 6.78 -17.67 2.73
C ILE A 349 6.39 -18.00 4.16
N VAL A 350 5.52 -17.21 4.75
CA VAL A 350 4.98 -17.41 6.11
C VAL A 350 3.74 -18.31 6.04
N ILE A 351 2.76 -17.96 5.19
CA ILE A 351 1.56 -18.75 4.97
C ILE A 351 1.79 -19.70 3.81
N ARG A 352 2.49 -20.78 4.06
CA ARG A 352 2.89 -21.77 3.06
C ARG A 352 1.67 -22.40 2.38
N ASN A 353 1.87 -22.89 1.15
CA ASN A 353 0.87 -23.54 0.31
C ASN A 353 -0.28 -22.61 -0.17
N THR A 354 -0.09 -21.30 -0.08
CA THR A 354 -0.96 -20.31 -0.69
C THR A 354 -0.15 -19.47 -1.68
N PRO A 355 -0.74 -18.99 -2.77
CA PRO A 355 -0.11 -17.99 -3.60
C PRO A 355 0.13 -16.68 -2.84
N HIS A 356 1.17 -15.97 -3.28
CA HIS A 356 1.70 -14.76 -2.70
C HIS A 356 2.10 -13.84 -3.87
N PRO A 357 1.21 -12.94 -4.31
CA PRO A 357 1.51 -12.09 -5.44
C PRO A 357 2.44 -10.93 -5.07
N HIS A 358 3.30 -10.59 -6.02
CA HIS A 358 4.02 -9.33 -6.10
C HIS A 358 3.58 -8.57 -7.34
N SER A 359 3.40 -7.27 -7.22
CA SER A 359 3.08 -6.39 -8.32
C SER A 359 3.83 -5.08 -8.22
N VAL A 360 4.18 -4.49 -9.35
CA VAL A 360 4.86 -3.21 -9.39
C VAL A 360 4.36 -2.38 -10.56
N TRP A 361 4.08 -1.11 -10.30
CA TRP A 361 3.85 -0.10 -11.31
C TRP A 361 5.03 0.87 -11.35
N ARG A 362 5.58 1.05 -12.55
CA ARG A 362 6.67 1.96 -12.88
C ARG A 362 6.30 2.84 -14.07
N ASP A 363 6.90 4.01 -14.16
CA ASP A 363 6.82 4.88 -15.35
C ASP A 363 8.23 5.25 -15.80
N ARG A 364 8.57 4.91 -17.06
CA ARG A 364 9.92 5.10 -17.63
C ARG A 364 10.42 6.53 -17.54
N THR A 365 9.50 7.49 -17.56
CA THR A 365 9.80 8.93 -17.52
C THR A 365 9.29 9.62 -16.26
N GLY A 366 8.48 8.92 -15.46
CA GLY A 366 7.81 9.46 -14.28
C GLY A 366 8.32 8.91 -12.96
N ASP A 367 9.13 7.83 -12.96
CA ASP A 367 9.71 7.31 -11.73
C ASP A 367 10.46 8.43 -10.97
N TYR A 368 10.13 8.60 -9.69
CA TYR A 368 10.69 9.66 -8.84
C TYR A 368 10.53 11.08 -9.45
N GLY A 369 9.42 11.30 -10.19
CA GLY A 369 9.14 12.59 -10.84
C GLY A 369 10.03 12.89 -12.05
N GLY A 370 10.70 11.88 -12.62
CA GLY A 370 11.63 12.03 -13.75
C GLY A 370 13.02 12.49 -13.33
N ASN A 371 13.39 12.32 -12.05
CA ASN A 371 14.67 12.77 -11.49
C ASN A 371 15.71 11.63 -11.35
#